data_d65085f41fb131b1ea6bf425fc93dbbe
#
_entry.id   d65085f41fb131b1ea6bf425fc93dbbe
#
_cell.length_a   1.000
_cell.length_b   1.000
_cell.length_c   1.000
_cell.angle_alpha   90.00
_cell.angle_beta   90.00
_cell.angle_gamma   90.00
#
_symmetry.space_group_name_H-M   'P 1'
#
loop_
_entity.id
_entity.type
_entity.pdbx_description
1 polymer ?
#
loop_
_entity_poly.entity_id
_entity_poly.type
_entity_poly.pdbx_seq_one_letter_code
_entity_poly.pdbx_strand_id
1 'polypeptide(L)'
;MTRQELINRSEAYIRRLLKEHIPPQANVYLYGSRSRRDHRWNSDFDIWIDADISRQVIAHMNDQFDESFVPFRVDIVTTPQLNGHFADRVKGEAIPWM
;
A
#
# COMPACT_ATOMS: atom_id res chain seq x y z
N MET A 1 6.25 -6.04 -22.47
CA MET A 1 5.64 -5.14 -21.47
C MET A 1 6.68 -4.11 -21.05
N THR A 2 6.32 -2.83 -21.07
CA THR A 2 7.19 -1.77 -20.58
C THR A 2 7.18 -1.73 -19.05
N ARG A 3 8.16 -1.03 -18.45
CA ARG A 3 8.16 -0.79 -16.99
C ARG A 3 6.90 -0.05 -16.56
N GLN A 4 6.46 0.93 -17.32
CA GLN A 4 5.26 1.71 -16.99
C GLN A 4 4.00 0.86 -17.05
N GLU A 5 3.89 -0.03 -18.03
CA GLU A 5 2.76 -0.97 -18.09
C GLU A 5 2.75 -1.92 -16.91
N LEU A 6 3.92 -2.43 -16.49
CA LEU A 6 4.05 -3.29 -15.32
C LEU A 6 3.64 -2.56 -14.05
N ILE A 7 4.08 -1.31 -13.90
CA ILE A 7 3.67 -0.48 -12.75
C ILE A 7 2.16 -0.28 -12.75
N ASN A 8 1.58 0.08 -13.88
CA ASN A 8 0.14 0.33 -13.98
C ASN A 8 -0.69 -0.92 -13.66
N ARG A 9 -0.28 -2.07 -14.16
CA ARG A 9 -0.95 -3.34 -13.86
C ARG A 9 -0.80 -3.74 -12.40
N SER A 10 0.38 -3.51 -11.84
CA SER A 10 0.64 -3.79 -10.42
C SER A 10 -0.22 -2.90 -9.51
N GLU A 11 -0.31 -1.61 -9.80
CA GLU A 11 -1.17 -0.69 -9.04
C GLU A 11 -2.64 -1.10 -9.11
N ALA A 12 -3.12 -1.47 -10.30
CA ALA A 12 -4.49 -1.92 -10.48
C ALA A 12 -4.78 -3.19 -9.67
N TYR A 13 -3.86 -4.14 -9.67
CA TYR A 13 -3.98 -5.36 -8.88
C TYR A 13 -4.01 -5.07 -7.38
N ILE A 14 -3.08 -4.24 -6.91
CA ILE A 14 -2.98 -3.88 -5.50
C ILE A 14 -4.28 -3.22 -5.04
N ARG A 15 -4.77 -2.23 -5.80
CA ARG A 15 -6.01 -1.53 -5.47
C ARG A 15 -7.22 -2.47 -5.43
N ARG A 16 -7.32 -3.38 -6.39
CA ARG A 16 -8.42 -4.35 -6.44
C ARG A 16 -8.39 -5.25 -5.21
N LEU A 17 -7.22 -5.78 -4.87
CA LEU A 17 -7.08 -6.66 -3.72
C LEU A 17 -7.43 -5.94 -2.41
N LEU A 18 -6.99 -4.70 -2.25
CA LEU A 18 -7.35 -3.89 -1.10
C LEU A 18 -8.86 -3.70 -1.01
N LYS A 19 -9.51 -3.33 -2.11
CA LYS A 19 -10.97 -3.15 -2.14
C LYS A 19 -11.73 -4.41 -1.74
N GLU A 20 -11.22 -5.58 -2.10
CA GLU A 20 -11.86 -6.86 -1.79
C GLU A 20 -11.79 -7.22 -0.30
N HIS A 21 -10.81 -6.70 0.43
CA HIS A 21 -10.48 -7.17 1.78
C HIS A 21 -10.62 -6.11 2.88
N ILE A 22 -10.80 -4.84 2.53
CA ILE A 22 -10.92 -3.77 3.52
C ILE A 22 -12.34 -3.20 3.52
N PRO A 23 -12.78 -2.56 4.63
CA PRO A 23 -14.09 -1.90 4.67
C PRO A 23 -14.20 -0.84 3.58
N PRO A 24 -15.35 -0.72 2.88
CA PRO A 24 -15.50 0.23 1.78
C PRO A 24 -15.33 1.69 2.17
N GLN A 25 -15.56 2.02 3.43
CA GLN A 25 -15.39 3.38 3.95
C GLN A 25 -13.96 3.71 4.38
N ALA A 26 -13.06 2.73 4.41
CA ALA A 26 -11.69 2.94 4.82
C ALA A 26 -10.92 3.75 3.77
N ASN A 27 -10.21 4.78 4.23
CA ASN A 27 -9.34 5.56 3.36
C ASN A 27 -7.99 4.86 3.21
N VAL A 28 -7.43 4.91 2.01
CA VAL A 28 -6.13 4.31 1.69
C VAL A 28 -5.20 5.40 1.18
N TYR A 29 -4.01 5.42 1.72
CA TYR A 29 -2.99 6.41 1.38
C TYR A 29 -1.71 5.72 0.94
N LEU A 30 -1.00 6.39 0.04
CA LEU A 30 0.37 6.06 -0.31
C LEU A 30 1.30 6.99 0.47
N TYR A 31 2.35 6.43 1.06
CA TYR A 31 3.38 7.22 1.74
C TYR A 31 4.77 6.74 1.30
N GLY A 32 5.82 7.31 1.87
CA GLY A 32 7.17 6.92 1.51
C GLY A 32 7.63 7.50 0.17
N SER A 33 8.59 6.83 -0.48
CA SER A 33 9.26 7.38 -1.66
C SER A 33 8.32 7.65 -2.82
N ARG A 34 7.31 6.80 -3.04
CA ARG A 34 6.36 6.98 -4.14
C ARG A 34 5.45 8.19 -3.92
N SER A 35 5.09 8.49 -2.68
CA SER A 35 4.31 9.70 -2.38
C SER A 35 5.13 10.97 -2.53
N ARG A 36 6.40 10.92 -2.16
CA ARG A 36 7.34 12.05 -2.31
C ARG A 36 7.83 12.25 -3.74
N ARG A 37 7.60 11.28 -4.64
CA ARG A 37 8.07 11.26 -6.02
C ARG A 37 9.59 11.23 -6.17
N ASP A 38 10.30 10.73 -5.15
CA ASP A 38 11.75 10.50 -5.21
C ASP A 38 12.07 9.01 -5.38
N HIS A 39 11.10 8.24 -5.84
CA HIS A 39 11.20 6.80 -6.00
C HIS A 39 11.91 6.41 -7.31
N ARG A 40 12.48 5.21 -7.28
CA ARG A 40 12.89 4.50 -8.50
C ARG A 40 11.71 3.70 -9.03
N TRP A 41 11.80 3.24 -10.28
CA TRP A 41 10.72 2.47 -10.91
C TRP A 41 10.35 1.21 -10.10
N ASN A 42 11.34 0.61 -9.40
CA ASN A 42 11.15 -0.61 -8.61
C ASN A 42 11.05 -0.38 -7.10
N SER A 43 10.79 0.84 -6.67
CA SER A 43 10.58 1.15 -5.26
C SER A 43 9.36 0.43 -4.68
N ASP A 44 9.39 0.16 -3.37
CA ASP A 44 8.28 -0.46 -2.66
C ASP A 44 7.03 0.42 -2.71
N PHE A 45 5.88 -0.24 -2.60
CA PHE A 45 4.61 0.43 -2.37
C PHE A 45 4.35 0.45 -0.86
N ASP A 46 4.46 1.62 -0.25
CA ASP A 46 4.17 1.85 1.17
C ASP A 46 2.74 2.37 1.31
N ILE A 47 1.89 1.56 1.93
CA ILE A 47 0.44 1.81 1.97
C ILE A 47 -0.02 1.94 3.43
N TRP A 48 -0.75 3.01 3.70
CA TRP A 48 -1.43 3.22 4.97
C TRP A 48 -2.93 3.06 4.77
N ILE A 49 -3.53 2.12 5.50
CA ILE A 49 -4.98 1.95 5.57
C ILE A 49 -5.46 2.59 6.87
N ASP A 50 -6.27 3.64 6.73
CA ASP A 50 -6.82 4.34 7.90
C ASP A 50 -8.03 3.58 8.44
N ALA A 51 -7.75 2.43 9.04
CA ALA A 51 -8.73 1.55 9.67
C ALA A 51 -8.00 0.54 10.55
N ASP A 52 -8.74 -0.15 11.40
CA ASP A 52 -8.26 -1.29 12.16
C ASP A 52 -8.58 -2.56 11.37
N ILE A 53 -7.55 -3.17 10.81
CA ILE A 53 -7.69 -4.38 9.99
C ILE A 53 -7.05 -5.54 10.74
N SER A 54 -7.73 -6.69 10.79
CA SER A 54 -7.21 -7.86 11.51
C SER A 54 -5.89 -8.36 10.91
N ARG A 55 -5.06 -8.96 11.75
CA ARG A 55 -3.77 -9.53 11.32
C ARG A 55 -3.97 -10.63 10.28
N GLN A 56 -5.05 -11.41 10.40
CA GLN A 56 -5.36 -12.48 9.44
C GLN A 56 -5.62 -11.92 8.06
N VAL A 57 -6.38 -10.82 7.96
CA VAL A 57 -6.66 -10.18 6.68
C VAL A 57 -5.39 -9.60 6.07
N ILE A 58 -4.57 -8.93 6.86
CA ILE A 58 -3.28 -8.38 6.39
C ILE A 58 -2.37 -9.50 5.90
N ALA A 59 -2.24 -10.59 6.69
CA ALA A 59 -1.41 -11.73 6.29
C ALA A 59 -1.91 -12.36 4.99
N HIS A 60 -3.22 -12.50 4.84
CA HIS A 60 -3.82 -13.04 3.62
C HIS A 60 -3.50 -12.17 2.40
N MET A 61 -3.62 -10.85 2.53
CA MET A 61 -3.27 -9.93 1.45
C MET A 61 -1.79 -10.01 1.11
N ASN A 62 -0.91 -10.06 2.11
CA ASN A 62 0.53 -10.18 1.88
C ASN A 62 0.87 -11.48 1.13
N ASP A 63 0.25 -12.59 1.48
CA ASP A 63 0.43 -13.86 0.78
C ASP A 63 -0.02 -13.74 -0.67
N GLN A 64 -1.13 -13.08 -0.92
CA GLN A 64 -1.64 -12.87 -2.27
C GLN A 64 -0.70 -12.00 -3.11
N PHE A 65 -0.12 -10.94 -2.53
CA PHE A 65 0.88 -10.12 -3.23
C PHE A 65 2.13 -10.94 -3.55
N ASP A 66 2.61 -11.73 -2.61
CA ASP A 66 3.81 -12.57 -2.80
C ASP A 66 3.61 -13.62 -3.88
N GLU A 67 2.40 -14.16 -4.03
CA GLU A 67 2.06 -15.17 -5.03
C GLU A 67 1.65 -14.58 -6.38
N SER A 68 1.54 -13.25 -6.46
CA SER A 68 1.08 -12.56 -7.66
C SER A 68 2.23 -12.26 -8.63
N PHE A 69 1.87 -11.69 -9.79
CA PHE A 69 2.84 -11.20 -10.76
C PHE A 69 3.53 -9.89 -10.32
N VAL A 70 3.04 -9.23 -9.25
CA VAL A 70 3.55 -7.93 -8.81
C VAL A 70 5.00 -8.09 -8.32
N PRO A 71 5.98 -7.46 -8.99
CA PRO A 71 7.38 -7.62 -8.64
C PRO A 71 7.84 -6.68 -7.53
N PHE A 72 6.94 -5.81 -7.07
CA PHE A 72 7.25 -4.80 -6.05
C PHE A 72 6.85 -5.31 -4.68
N ARG A 73 7.66 -4.99 -3.67
CA ARG A 73 7.26 -5.20 -2.29
C ARG A 73 6.10 -4.26 -1.94
N VAL A 74 5.11 -4.78 -1.24
CA VAL A 74 3.95 -4.02 -0.78
C VAL A 74 3.95 -4.07 0.75
N ASP A 75 4.21 -2.93 1.38
CA ASP A 75 4.19 -2.78 2.83
C ASP A 75 2.91 -2.10 3.26
N ILE A 76 2.15 -2.77 4.12
CA ILE A 76 0.88 -2.26 4.62
C ILE A 76 1.00 -1.93 6.09
N VAL A 77 0.62 -0.71 6.47
CA VAL A 77 0.42 -0.33 7.86
C VAL A 77 -1.02 0.11 8.06
N THR A 78 -1.53 -0.14 9.24
CA THR A 78 -2.88 0.28 9.66
C THR A 78 -2.76 1.32 10.76
N THR A 79 -3.82 2.11 10.97
CA THR A 79 -3.80 3.21 11.93
C THR A 79 -3.39 2.79 13.34
N PRO A 80 -3.84 1.64 13.90
CA PRO A 80 -3.39 1.22 15.22
C PRO A 80 -1.89 0.98 15.34
N GLN A 81 -1.19 0.76 14.24
CA GLN A 81 0.26 0.53 14.23
C GLN A 81 1.06 1.83 14.22
N LEU A 82 0.41 2.96 13.98
CA LEU A 82 1.08 4.26 13.91
C LEU A 82 1.29 4.83 15.31
N ASN A 83 2.53 5.17 15.65
CA ASN A 83 2.87 5.86 16.89
C ASN A 83 4.14 6.70 16.71
N GLY A 84 4.29 7.70 17.59
CA GLY A 84 5.50 8.53 17.67
C GLY A 84 5.89 9.18 16.35
N HIS A 85 7.19 9.24 16.11
CA HIS A 85 7.75 9.87 14.90
C HIS A 85 7.34 9.16 13.62
N PHE A 86 7.13 7.85 13.67
CA PHE A 86 6.66 7.10 12.52
C PHE A 86 5.27 7.57 12.07
N ALA A 87 4.36 7.77 13.03
CA ALA A 87 3.03 8.29 12.74
C ALA A 87 3.11 9.67 12.09
N ASP A 88 3.94 10.54 12.64
CA ASP A 88 4.12 11.90 12.10
C ASP A 88 4.65 11.85 10.66
N ARG A 89 5.61 10.99 10.40
CA ARG A 89 6.18 10.81 9.06
C ARG A 89 5.15 10.28 8.08
N VAL A 90 4.44 9.22 8.43
CA VAL A 90 3.42 8.62 7.55
C VAL A 90 2.35 9.64 7.21
N LYS A 91 1.80 10.32 8.22
CA LYS A 91 0.75 11.31 8.01
C LYS A 91 1.23 12.51 7.22
N GLY A 92 2.48 12.92 7.42
CA GLY A 92 3.08 14.04 6.70
C GLY A 92 3.35 13.73 5.23
N GLU A 93 3.61 12.48 4.87
CA GLU A 93 3.89 12.06 3.50
C GLU A 93 2.66 11.54 2.76
N ALA A 94 1.61 11.19 3.48
CA ALA A 94 0.46 10.48 2.91
C ALA A 94 -0.26 11.29 1.84
N ILE A 95 -0.54 10.63 0.71
CA ILE A 95 -1.42 11.14 -0.33
C ILE A 95 -2.56 10.14 -0.55
N PRO A 96 -3.79 10.62 -0.80
CA PRO A 96 -4.89 9.72 -1.10
C PRO A 96 -4.56 8.84 -2.31
N TRP A 97 -4.82 7.54 -2.20
CA TRP A 97 -4.52 6.59 -3.28
C TRP A 97 -5.76 5.90 -3.81
N MET A 98 -6.77 5.76 -2.98
CA MET A 98 -8.07 5.20 -3.38
C MET A 98 -9.18 5.94 -2.68
#